data_9de223545cefa0d25bc82934727cce5e
#
_entry.id   9de223545cefa0d25bc82934727cce5e
#
_cell.length_a   1.000
_cell.length_b   1.000
_cell.length_c   1.000
_cell.angle_alpha   90.00
_cell.angle_beta   90.00
_cell.angle_gamma   90.00
#
_symmetry.space_group_name_H-M   'P 1'
#
loop_
_entity.id
_entity.type
_entity.pdbx_description
1 polymer ?
#
loop_
_entity_poly.entity_id
_entity_poly.type
_entity_poly.pdbx_seq_one_letter_code
_entity_poly.pdbx_strand_id
1 'polypeptide(L)'
;MQTDNLLQSKQWEDFQNVLGVTTLRVAGYLFVKQTLPFGKSYLYCPHGPEILTQEFVRNIQKTARHLDAIFVRVEPRTEFSVRGYGCKIKKTKDVQPKDTLVLDLTPSEEQLLASFKQKTRYNITLAQKKSVKIETTTTPQNSS
;
A
#
# COMPACT_ATOMS: atom_id res chain seq x y z
N MET A 1 4.48 4.72 -18.23
CA MET A 1 4.01 5.81 -17.35
C MET A 1 4.09 5.27 -15.92
N GLN A 2 5.12 5.65 -15.19
CA GLN A 2 5.32 5.19 -13.82
C GLN A 2 4.28 5.92 -12.97
N THR A 3 3.33 5.21 -12.46
CA THR A 3 2.28 5.78 -11.60
C THR A 3 2.95 6.30 -10.33
N ASP A 4 2.65 7.53 -9.92
CA ASP A 4 3.03 8.14 -8.64
C ASP A 4 2.41 7.40 -7.43
N ASN A 5 2.43 6.08 -7.49
CA ASN A 5 1.86 5.21 -6.49
C ASN A 5 2.97 4.75 -5.54
N LEU A 6 3.05 5.39 -4.39
CA LEU A 6 4.04 5.07 -3.36
C LEU A 6 4.11 3.55 -3.09
N LEU A 7 2.97 2.87 -2.96
CA LEU A 7 2.91 1.44 -2.61
C LEU A 7 3.39 0.50 -3.72
N GLN A 8 3.62 1.02 -4.93
CA GLN A 8 4.21 0.31 -6.07
C GLN A 8 5.63 0.82 -6.40
N SER A 9 6.14 1.80 -5.64
CA SER A 9 7.45 2.41 -5.87
C SER A 9 8.61 1.51 -5.42
N LYS A 10 9.81 1.82 -5.93
CA LYS A 10 11.04 1.17 -5.47
C LYS A 10 11.35 1.50 -4.01
N GLN A 11 11.06 2.72 -3.58
CA GLN A 11 11.25 3.17 -2.20
C GLN A 11 10.41 2.34 -1.22
N TRP A 12 9.16 2.04 -1.59
CA TRP A 12 8.30 1.18 -0.78
C TRP A 12 8.82 -0.26 -0.72
N GLU A 13 9.29 -0.80 -1.83
CA GLU A 13 9.91 -2.11 -1.90
C GLU A 13 11.13 -2.19 -0.97
N ASP A 14 12.04 -1.20 -1.05
CA ASP A 14 13.22 -1.14 -0.21
C ASP A 14 12.88 -1.03 1.27
N PHE A 15 11.89 -0.21 1.61
CA PHE A 15 11.38 -0.12 2.98
C PHE A 15 10.86 -1.46 3.50
N GLN A 16 10.06 -2.19 2.72
CA GLN A 16 9.58 -3.52 3.10
C GLN A 16 10.74 -4.51 3.30
N ASN A 17 11.73 -4.47 2.43
CA ASN A 17 12.91 -5.35 2.51
C ASN A 17 13.75 -5.05 3.77
N VAL A 18 13.91 -3.78 4.15
CA VAL A 18 14.59 -3.38 5.40
C VAL A 18 13.87 -3.93 6.63
N LEU A 19 12.53 -4.02 6.57
CA LEU A 19 11.72 -4.63 7.64
C LEU A 19 11.75 -6.17 7.62
N GLY A 20 12.54 -6.79 6.73
CA GLY A 20 12.61 -8.25 6.60
C GLY A 20 11.39 -8.88 5.90
N VAL A 21 10.55 -8.08 5.26
CA VAL A 21 9.39 -8.57 4.53
C VAL A 21 9.79 -8.98 3.12
N THR A 22 9.42 -10.17 2.70
CA THR A 22 9.70 -10.66 1.35
C THR A 22 8.86 -9.91 0.32
N THR A 23 9.53 -9.31 -0.65
CA THR A 23 8.90 -8.62 -1.79
C THR A 23 9.29 -9.29 -3.10
N LEU A 24 8.47 -9.13 -4.11
CA LEU A 24 8.73 -9.60 -5.48
C LEU A 24 7.95 -8.81 -6.50
N ARG A 25 8.43 -8.81 -7.75
CA ARG A 25 7.70 -8.20 -8.86
C ARG A 25 7.22 -9.23 -9.85
N VAL A 26 5.94 -9.13 -10.22
CA VAL A 26 5.32 -9.96 -11.27
C VAL A 26 4.70 -9.03 -12.30
N ALA A 27 5.16 -9.12 -13.54
CA ALA A 27 4.74 -8.25 -14.63
C ALA A 27 4.81 -6.74 -14.28
N GLY A 28 5.87 -6.34 -13.53
CA GLY A 28 6.10 -4.97 -13.11
C GLY A 28 5.39 -4.55 -11.82
N TYR A 29 4.40 -5.29 -11.34
CA TYR A 29 3.69 -5.00 -10.10
C TYR A 29 4.40 -5.59 -8.87
N LEU A 30 4.51 -4.77 -7.82
CA LEU A 30 5.07 -5.17 -6.55
C LEU A 30 4.07 -5.99 -5.74
N PHE A 31 4.54 -7.13 -5.26
CA PHE A 31 3.84 -7.98 -4.30
C PHE A 31 4.63 -8.06 -3.01
N VAL A 32 3.91 -8.10 -1.91
CA VAL A 32 4.45 -8.25 -0.56
C VAL A 32 3.92 -9.57 0.01
N LYS A 33 4.82 -10.43 0.50
CA LYS A 33 4.42 -11.68 1.17
C LYS A 33 4.01 -11.35 2.60
N GLN A 34 2.74 -11.58 2.91
CA GLN A 34 2.16 -11.36 4.23
C GLN A 34 2.06 -12.67 5.00
N THR A 35 2.43 -12.65 6.26
CA THR A 35 2.36 -13.82 7.15
C THR A 35 0.97 -13.88 7.81
N LEU A 36 0.46 -15.10 7.93
CA LEU A 36 -0.77 -15.45 8.62
C LEU A 36 -0.47 -16.37 9.81
N PRO A 37 -1.40 -16.53 10.75
CA PRO A 37 -1.27 -17.52 11.81
C PRO A 37 -0.96 -18.92 11.26
N PHE A 38 -0.31 -19.76 12.09
CA PHE A 38 0.07 -21.13 11.76
C PHE A 38 1.05 -21.28 10.59
N GLY A 39 1.94 -20.29 10.39
CA GLY A 39 2.96 -20.32 9.34
C GLY A 39 2.43 -20.19 7.91
N LYS A 40 1.15 -19.86 7.74
CA LYS A 40 0.57 -19.59 6.42
C LYS A 40 0.99 -18.22 5.90
N SER A 41 0.86 -18.02 4.59
CA SER A 41 1.15 -16.74 3.95
C SER A 41 0.24 -16.47 2.76
N TYR A 42 0.20 -15.22 2.33
CA TYR A 42 -0.45 -14.81 1.09
C TYR A 42 0.38 -13.72 0.40
N LEU A 43 0.17 -13.54 -0.90
CA LEU A 43 0.77 -12.44 -1.65
C LEU A 43 -0.21 -11.29 -1.74
N TYR A 44 0.26 -10.09 -1.46
CA TYR A 44 -0.54 -8.88 -1.49
C TYR A 44 0.03 -7.88 -2.49
N CYS A 45 -0.81 -7.41 -3.41
CA CYS A 45 -0.49 -6.35 -4.37
C CYS A 45 -1.35 -5.12 -4.07
N PRO A 46 -0.81 -4.13 -3.34
CA PRO A 46 -1.53 -2.88 -3.07
C PRO A 46 -1.63 -2.04 -4.35
N HIS A 47 -2.77 -1.43 -4.59
CA HIS A 47 -3.03 -0.55 -5.73
C HIS A 47 -2.62 -1.13 -7.10
N GLY A 48 -2.79 -2.44 -7.28
CA GLY A 48 -2.49 -3.12 -8.53
C GLY A 48 -3.11 -4.52 -8.59
N PRO A 49 -2.99 -5.17 -9.75
CA PRO A 49 -2.63 -4.63 -11.05
C PRO A 49 -3.75 -3.76 -11.65
N GLU A 50 -3.40 -2.86 -12.56
CA GLU A 50 -4.41 -2.05 -13.30
C GLU A 50 -5.17 -2.89 -14.34
N ILE A 51 -4.50 -3.88 -14.90
CA ILE A 51 -5.06 -4.79 -15.91
C ILE A 51 -4.78 -6.22 -15.49
N LEU A 52 -5.83 -7.03 -15.42
CA LEU A 52 -5.72 -8.47 -15.26
C LEU A 52 -5.78 -9.14 -16.63
N THR A 53 -4.70 -9.81 -17.01
CA THR A 53 -4.67 -10.72 -18.17
C THR A 53 -4.65 -12.17 -17.70
N GLN A 54 -5.05 -13.11 -18.56
CA GLN A 54 -4.90 -14.54 -18.25
C GLN A 54 -3.46 -14.95 -18.01
N GLU A 55 -2.52 -14.34 -18.73
CA GLU A 55 -1.09 -14.58 -18.55
C GLU A 55 -0.61 -14.09 -17.18
N PHE A 56 -1.00 -12.89 -16.77
CA PHE A 56 -0.70 -12.37 -15.44
C PHE A 56 -1.23 -13.31 -14.35
N VAL A 57 -2.49 -13.75 -14.47
CA VAL A 57 -3.10 -14.67 -13.48
C VAL A 57 -2.34 -16.00 -13.42
N ARG A 58 -1.94 -16.57 -14.55
CA ARG A 58 -1.12 -17.78 -14.58
C ARG A 58 0.24 -17.57 -13.91
N ASN A 59 0.91 -16.47 -14.20
CA ASN A 59 2.22 -16.15 -13.64
C ASN A 59 2.15 -15.97 -12.13
N ILE A 60 1.17 -15.22 -11.64
CA ILE A 60 1.04 -15.01 -10.19
C ILE A 60 0.60 -16.28 -9.45
N GLN A 61 -0.23 -17.13 -10.06
CA GLN A 61 -0.56 -18.45 -9.48
C GLN A 61 0.65 -19.34 -9.34
N LYS A 62 1.53 -19.39 -10.36
CA LYS A 62 2.80 -20.15 -10.30
C LYS A 62 3.70 -19.61 -9.19
N THR A 63 3.84 -18.30 -9.10
CA THR A 63 4.64 -17.65 -8.06
C THR A 63 4.07 -17.90 -6.66
N ALA A 64 2.76 -17.81 -6.49
CA ALA A 64 2.11 -18.07 -5.22
C ALA A 64 2.35 -19.49 -4.72
N ARG A 65 2.26 -20.49 -5.60
CA ARG A 65 2.58 -21.89 -5.26
C ARG A 65 4.04 -22.06 -4.85
N HIS A 66 4.97 -21.43 -5.58
CA HIS A 66 6.41 -21.51 -5.27
C HIS A 66 6.75 -20.91 -3.91
N LEU A 67 5.98 -19.90 -3.46
CA LEU A 67 6.18 -19.21 -2.19
C LEU A 67 5.27 -19.73 -1.06
N ASP A 68 4.56 -20.85 -1.27
CA ASP A 68 3.59 -21.43 -0.33
C ASP A 68 2.52 -20.44 0.14
N ALA A 69 2.12 -19.53 -0.76
CA ALA A 69 1.05 -18.60 -0.49
C ALA A 69 -0.31 -19.26 -0.76
N ILE A 70 -1.21 -19.22 0.23
CA ILE A 70 -2.51 -19.90 0.15
C ILE A 70 -3.53 -19.16 -0.72
N PHE A 71 -3.34 -17.86 -0.92
CA PHE A 71 -4.09 -17.03 -1.88
C PHE A 71 -3.26 -15.83 -2.31
N VAL A 72 -3.78 -15.12 -3.31
CA VAL A 72 -3.25 -13.82 -3.76
C VAL A 72 -4.34 -12.78 -3.56
N ARG A 73 -4.00 -11.66 -2.95
CA ARG A 73 -4.86 -10.49 -2.81
C ARG A 73 -4.36 -9.39 -3.71
N VAL A 74 -5.25 -8.82 -4.50
CA VAL A 74 -4.97 -7.69 -5.36
C VAL A 74 -5.97 -6.56 -5.07
N GLU A 75 -5.52 -5.33 -5.13
CA GLU A 75 -6.36 -4.13 -4.94
C GLU A 75 -6.17 -3.18 -6.13
N PRO A 76 -6.81 -3.49 -7.27
CA PRO A 76 -6.74 -2.64 -8.45
C PRO A 76 -7.45 -1.30 -8.20
N ARG A 77 -6.91 -0.24 -8.79
CA ARG A 77 -7.53 1.09 -8.73
C ARG A 77 -8.71 1.25 -9.69
N THR A 78 -8.84 0.34 -10.64
CA THR A 78 -9.93 0.30 -11.64
C THR A 78 -10.73 -0.98 -11.49
N GLU A 79 -12.03 -0.90 -11.77
CA GLU A 79 -12.85 -2.10 -11.82
C GLU A 79 -12.53 -2.93 -13.06
N PHE A 80 -12.44 -4.23 -12.90
CA PHE A 80 -12.26 -5.16 -14.01
C PHE A 80 -13.16 -6.40 -13.86
N SER A 81 -13.42 -7.06 -14.99
CA SER A 81 -14.17 -8.31 -14.99
C SER A 81 -13.36 -9.41 -14.30
N VAL A 82 -14.02 -10.17 -13.45
CA VAL A 82 -13.40 -11.30 -12.71
C VAL A 82 -13.72 -12.66 -13.35
N ARG A 83 -14.25 -12.68 -14.58
CA ARG A 83 -14.65 -13.91 -15.26
C ARG A 83 -13.54 -14.45 -16.18
N GLY A 84 -13.49 -15.76 -16.33
CA GLY A 84 -12.66 -16.42 -17.38
C GLY A 84 -11.20 -16.65 -17.02
N TYR A 85 -10.77 -16.47 -15.77
CA TYR A 85 -9.36 -16.62 -15.39
C TYR A 85 -8.96 -18.02 -14.90
N GLY A 86 -9.87 -19.00 -14.94
CA GLY A 86 -9.55 -20.36 -14.51
C GLY A 86 -9.23 -20.51 -13.02
N CYS A 87 -9.61 -19.53 -12.20
CA CYS A 87 -9.44 -19.55 -10.75
C CYS A 87 -10.64 -18.98 -10.02
N LYS A 88 -10.79 -19.33 -8.75
CA LYS A 88 -11.84 -18.74 -7.90
C LYS A 88 -11.43 -17.34 -7.48
N ILE A 89 -12.21 -16.34 -7.87
CA ILE A 89 -12.01 -14.94 -7.46
C ILE A 89 -13.15 -14.56 -6.52
N LYS A 90 -12.81 -13.86 -5.43
CA LYS A 90 -13.76 -13.36 -4.43
C LYS A 90 -13.49 -11.89 -4.15
N LYS A 91 -14.50 -11.04 -4.30
CA LYS A 91 -14.44 -9.65 -3.85
C LYS A 91 -14.36 -9.62 -2.32
N THR A 92 -13.51 -8.77 -1.78
CA THR A 92 -13.30 -8.61 -0.33
C THR A 92 -13.20 -7.13 0.01
N LYS A 93 -13.12 -6.80 1.29
CA LYS A 93 -12.94 -5.41 1.75
C LYS A 93 -11.56 -4.91 1.36
N ASP A 94 -11.45 -3.62 1.02
CA ASP A 94 -10.17 -3.00 0.73
C ASP A 94 -9.30 -2.91 2.01
N VAL A 95 -8.00 -3.10 1.87
CA VAL A 95 -7.00 -2.89 2.92
C VAL A 95 -6.53 -1.44 2.88
N GLN A 96 -6.28 -0.95 1.66
CA GLN A 96 -5.91 0.45 1.48
C GLN A 96 -7.15 1.34 1.44
N PRO A 97 -7.06 2.58 1.93
CA PRO A 97 -8.12 3.56 1.77
C PRO A 97 -8.49 3.73 0.30
N LYS A 98 -9.77 3.69 -0.01
CA LYS A 98 -10.27 3.87 -1.37
C LYS A 98 -10.00 5.28 -1.88
N ASP A 99 -10.13 6.25 -1.00
CA ASP A 99 -9.92 7.66 -1.28
C ASP A 99 -8.76 8.17 -0.42
N THR A 100 -7.87 8.96 -1.00
CA THR A 100 -6.75 9.60 -0.31
C THR A 100 -6.75 11.09 -0.60
N LEU A 101 -6.27 11.87 0.35
CA LEU A 101 -6.02 13.30 0.18
C LEU A 101 -4.56 13.51 -0.20
N VAL A 102 -4.32 14.17 -1.32
CA VAL A 102 -3.00 14.64 -1.72
C VAL A 102 -2.85 16.10 -1.30
N LEU A 103 -1.82 16.38 -0.51
CA LEU A 103 -1.50 17.74 -0.07
C LEU A 103 -0.32 18.24 -0.90
N ASP A 104 -0.53 19.37 -1.57
CA ASP A 104 0.56 20.10 -2.21
C ASP A 104 1.40 20.80 -1.12
N LEU A 105 2.68 20.51 -1.05
CA LEU A 105 3.62 21.06 -0.08
C LEU A 105 4.46 22.22 -0.64
N THR A 106 4.19 22.68 -1.86
CA THR A 106 4.91 23.82 -2.48
C THR A 106 4.54 25.20 -1.90
N PRO A 107 3.28 25.46 -1.41
CA PRO A 107 2.93 26.68 -0.75
C PRO A 107 3.66 26.88 0.59
N SER A 108 3.74 28.13 1.07
CA SER A 108 4.29 28.40 2.40
C SER A 108 3.44 27.78 3.52
N GLU A 109 4.02 27.60 4.70
CA GLU A 109 3.31 27.04 5.86
C GLU A 109 2.06 27.85 6.20
N GLU A 110 2.13 29.18 6.14
CA GLU A 110 0.98 30.07 6.39
C GLU A 110 -0.14 29.85 5.35
N GLN A 111 0.23 29.68 4.08
CA GLN A 111 -0.72 29.41 3.00
C GLN A 111 -1.36 28.04 3.17
N LEU A 112 -0.56 27.03 3.54
CA LEU A 112 -1.07 25.69 3.84
C LEU A 112 -2.05 25.72 5.02
N LEU A 113 -1.69 26.37 6.12
CA LEU A 113 -2.55 26.51 7.28
C LEU A 113 -3.85 27.25 6.93
N ALA A 114 -3.77 28.31 6.13
CA ALA A 114 -4.96 29.06 5.69
C ALA A 114 -5.91 28.20 4.84
N SER A 115 -5.37 27.26 4.05
CA SER A 115 -6.15 26.36 3.19
C SER A 115 -6.93 25.29 3.98
N PHE A 116 -6.53 24.98 5.20
CA PHE A 116 -7.17 23.94 6.01
C PHE A 116 -8.53 24.41 6.54
N LYS A 117 -9.42 23.43 6.75
CA LYS A 117 -10.70 23.68 7.43
C LYS A 117 -10.46 24.22 8.84
N GLN A 118 -11.36 25.06 9.33
CA GLN A 118 -11.27 25.68 10.66
C GLN A 118 -10.98 24.64 11.77
N LYS A 119 -11.66 23.50 11.75
CA LYS A 119 -11.44 22.42 12.74
C LYS A 119 -10.01 21.88 12.71
N THR A 120 -9.40 21.76 11.54
CA THR A 120 -8.00 21.31 11.39
C THR A 120 -7.05 22.33 12.00
N ARG A 121 -7.20 23.63 11.68
CA ARG A 121 -6.40 24.71 12.27
C ARG A 121 -6.53 24.75 13.79
N TYR A 122 -7.76 24.63 14.29
CA TYR A 122 -8.01 24.55 15.74
C TYR A 122 -7.26 23.39 16.39
N ASN A 123 -7.31 22.19 15.80
CA ASN A 123 -6.64 21.01 16.34
C ASN A 123 -5.11 21.16 16.34
N ILE A 124 -4.52 21.77 15.30
CA ILE A 124 -3.08 22.08 15.24
C ILE A 124 -2.71 23.02 16.40
N THR A 125 -3.45 24.10 16.57
CA THR A 125 -3.22 25.06 17.67
C THR A 125 -3.39 24.39 19.04
N LEU A 126 -4.36 23.49 19.18
CA LEU A 126 -4.60 22.75 20.43
C LEU A 126 -3.44 21.80 20.74
N ALA A 127 -2.89 21.10 19.74
CA ALA A 127 -1.74 20.23 19.89
C ALA A 127 -0.51 21.04 20.38
N GLN A 128 -0.25 22.20 19.78
CA GLN A 128 0.82 23.11 20.21
C GLN A 128 0.62 23.56 21.67
N LYS A 129 -0.61 23.99 22.04
CA LYS A 129 -0.94 24.38 23.43
C LYS A 129 -0.77 23.25 24.43
N LYS A 130 -0.97 22.01 24.01
CA LYS A 130 -0.76 20.80 24.83
C LYS A 130 0.68 20.30 24.80
N SER A 131 1.61 21.06 24.24
CA SER A 131 3.03 20.72 24.16
C SER A 131 3.30 19.38 23.46
N VAL A 132 2.48 19.00 22.48
CA VAL A 132 2.75 17.86 21.62
C VAL A 132 4.02 18.15 20.82
N LYS A 133 5.02 17.29 20.96
CA LYS A 133 6.28 17.38 20.22
C LYS A 133 6.29 16.39 19.07
N ILE A 134 6.83 16.81 17.94
CA ILE A 134 7.10 15.95 16.78
C ILE A 134 8.61 15.77 16.74
N GLU A 135 9.06 14.51 16.79
CA GLU A 135 10.46 14.16 16.69
C GLU A 135 10.72 13.47 15.35
N THR A 136 11.80 13.87 14.69
CA THR A 136 12.29 13.18 13.49
C THR A 136 13.35 12.18 13.92
N THR A 137 13.14 10.90 13.64
CA THR A 137 14.14 9.87 13.88
C THR A 137 14.59 9.26 12.56
N THR A 138 15.87 9.02 12.41
CA THR A 138 16.47 8.32 11.27
C THR A 138 16.59 6.82 11.50
N THR A 139 16.35 6.38 12.72
CA THR A 139 16.44 4.96 13.10
C THR A 139 15.04 4.45 13.47
N PRO A 140 14.51 3.40 12.82
CA PRO A 140 13.26 2.77 13.23
C PRO A 140 13.38 2.28 14.68
N GLN A 141 12.57 2.82 15.57
CA GLN A 141 12.44 2.26 16.91
C GLN A 141 11.43 1.10 16.83
N ASN A 142 11.89 -0.12 17.12
CA ASN A 142 10.99 -1.23 17.36
C ASN A 142 10.21 -0.93 18.64
N SER A 143 8.94 -0.57 18.50
CA SER A 143 8.02 -0.54 19.64
C SER A 143 7.77 -1.98 20.08
N SER A 144 8.33 -2.33 21.23
CA SER A 144 8.05 -3.55 21.98
C SER A 144 6.59 -3.61 22.42
#